data_d92849122ee6c78f38088a132c006bb7
#
_entry.id   d92849122ee6c78f38088a132c006bb7
#
_cell.length_a   1.000
_cell.length_b   1.000
_cell.length_c   1.000
_cell.angle_alpha   90.00
_cell.angle_beta   90.00
_cell.angle_gamma   90.00
#
_symmetry.space_group_name_H-M   'P 1'
#
loop_
_entity.id
_entity.type
_entity.pdbx_description
1 polymer ?
#
loop_
_entity_poly.entity_id
_entity_poly.type
_entity_poly.pdbx_seq_one_letter_code
_entity_poly.pdbx_strand_id
1 'polypeptide(L)'
;MRTILFSSQTYDRDSFTAAAQPEGLELHFQPARLSLDTAAIAHDYEVVCPFINDDLSAPVLEQLAAGGTRLIALRSAGYNHVDLAAAKRLGLSVVRVPAYSPHAVAEHAVALILALNRRLHRAYNRTREGDFTLHGLTGFDLVGKTVGVVGTGQIGATFGKIMAGFGCKLLCFDPYPNAQLLALGAQYVSLPELLAGSHIISLHCPLTADNKHLINSQSLATLKHGAMLIN
;
A
#
# COMPACT_ATOMS: atom_id res chain seq x y z
N MET A 1 -25.01 -16.42 -7.47
CA MET A 1 -23.58 -16.79 -7.30
C MET A 1 -23.23 -16.57 -5.83
N ARG A 2 -22.86 -17.65 -5.12
CA ARG A 2 -22.55 -17.60 -3.68
C ARG A 2 -21.13 -17.10 -3.46
N THR A 3 -20.98 -16.05 -2.69
CA THR A 3 -19.72 -15.37 -2.47
C THR A 3 -19.41 -15.31 -0.97
N ILE A 4 -18.20 -15.75 -0.55
CA ILE A 4 -17.73 -15.60 0.82
C ILE A 4 -16.61 -14.55 0.91
N LEU A 5 -16.73 -13.62 1.88
CA LEU A 5 -15.75 -12.58 2.15
C LEU A 5 -15.01 -12.92 3.44
N PHE A 6 -13.75 -13.31 3.35
CA PHE A 6 -12.90 -13.54 4.54
C PHE A 6 -12.35 -12.24 5.12
N SER A 7 -11.89 -12.28 6.37
CA SER A 7 -11.35 -11.10 7.08
C SER A 7 -12.32 -9.90 7.03
N SER A 8 -13.63 -10.16 7.02
CA SER A 8 -14.65 -9.12 6.85
C SER A 8 -14.82 -8.28 8.11
N GLN A 9 -14.92 -6.97 7.93
CA GLN A 9 -15.18 -5.98 8.97
C GLN A 9 -16.60 -5.40 8.83
N THR A 10 -17.04 -4.60 9.80
CA THR A 10 -18.37 -3.97 9.78
C THR A 10 -18.57 -3.10 8.53
N TYR A 11 -17.58 -2.28 8.19
CA TYR A 11 -17.64 -1.42 7.00
C TYR A 11 -17.71 -2.21 5.68
N ASP A 12 -17.16 -3.42 5.62
CA ASP A 12 -17.32 -4.30 4.45
C ASP A 12 -18.77 -4.73 4.29
N ARG A 13 -19.44 -5.10 5.41
CA ARG A 13 -20.85 -5.52 5.37
C ARG A 13 -21.73 -4.43 4.78
N ASP A 14 -21.59 -3.21 5.25
CA ASP A 14 -22.40 -2.08 4.80
C ASP A 14 -22.19 -1.82 3.30
N SER A 15 -20.94 -1.73 2.88
CA SER A 15 -20.58 -1.40 1.50
C SER A 15 -20.95 -2.52 0.52
N PHE A 16 -20.58 -3.78 0.83
CA PHE A 16 -20.84 -4.90 -0.06
C PHE A 16 -22.32 -5.26 -0.12
N THR A 17 -23.06 -5.17 0.98
CA THR A 17 -24.50 -5.43 0.98
C THR A 17 -25.22 -4.43 0.06
N ALA A 18 -24.90 -3.14 0.17
CA ALA A 18 -25.48 -2.12 -0.68
C ALA A 18 -25.15 -2.34 -2.17
N ALA A 19 -23.91 -2.72 -2.48
CA ALA A 19 -23.47 -2.96 -3.86
C ALA A 19 -24.01 -4.28 -4.45
N ALA A 20 -24.21 -5.31 -3.64
CA ALA A 20 -24.65 -6.63 -4.10
C ALA A 20 -26.17 -6.74 -4.31
N GLN A 21 -26.95 -5.93 -3.62
CA GLN A 21 -28.43 -5.97 -3.67
C GLN A 21 -28.99 -5.82 -5.10
N PRO A 22 -28.56 -4.85 -5.92
CA PRO A 22 -29.06 -4.72 -7.30
C PRO A 22 -28.64 -5.87 -8.21
N GLU A 23 -27.53 -6.55 -7.89
CA GLU A 23 -26.95 -7.63 -8.70
C GLU A 23 -27.45 -9.03 -8.28
N GLY A 24 -28.25 -9.14 -7.23
CA GLY A 24 -28.76 -10.41 -6.73
C GLY A 24 -27.65 -11.36 -6.23
N LEU A 25 -26.54 -10.85 -5.72
CA LEU A 25 -25.44 -11.65 -5.19
C LEU A 25 -25.72 -12.11 -3.77
N GLU A 26 -25.49 -13.38 -3.49
CA GLU A 26 -25.57 -13.95 -2.14
C GLU A 26 -24.20 -13.79 -1.45
N LEU A 27 -24.13 -12.95 -0.43
CA LEU A 27 -22.89 -12.65 0.31
C LEU A 27 -22.89 -13.29 1.68
N HIS A 28 -21.80 -13.99 1.99
CA HIS A 28 -21.47 -14.47 3.33
C HIS A 28 -20.25 -13.76 3.88
N PHE A 29 -20.39 -13.14 5.05
CA PHE A 29 -19.31 -12.39 5.68
C PHE A 29 -18.64 -13.22 6.77
N GLN A 30 -17.39 -13.59 6.56
CA GLN A 30 -16.56 -14.38 7.48
C GLN A 30 -15.49 -13.48 8.12
N PRO A 31 -15.56 -13.22 9.45
CA PRO A 31 -14.54 -12.41 10.13
C PRO A 31 -13.18 -13.11 10.25
N ALA A 32 -13.16 -14.45 10.22
CA ALA A 32 -11.91 -15.20 10.29
C ALA A 32 -11.03 -14.89 9.06
N ARG A 33 -9.72 -14.90 9.28
CA ARG A 33 -8.73 -14.82 8.21
C ARG A 33 -8.75 -16.13 7.39
N LEU A 34 -8.59 -16.00 6.07
CA LEU A 34 -8.37 -17.16 5.20
C LEU A 34 -6.96 -17.70 5.43
N SER A 35 -6.89 -18.98 5.74
CA SER A 35 -5.68 -19.79 5.92
C SER A 35 -5.99 -21.24 5.55
N LEU A 36 -4.99 -22.11 5.59
CA LEU A 36 -5.22 -23.54 5.35
C LEU A 36 -6.23 -24.13 6.34
N ASP A 37 -6.22 -23.67 7.60
CA ASP A 37 -7.14 -24.18 8.65
C ASP A 37 -8.59 -23.70 8.45
N THR A 38 -8.80 -22.56 7.77
CA THR A 38 -10.12 -21.95 7.60
C THR A 38 -10.66 -22.09 6.18
N ALA A 39 -9.87 -22.56 5.23
CA ALA A 39 -10.27 -22.68 3.83
C ALA A 39 -11.49 -23.59 3.63
N ALA A 40 -11.68 -24.61 4.48
CA ALA A 40 -12.85 -25.48 4.47
C ALA A 40 -14.20 -24.73 4.65
N ILE A 41 -14.19 -23.56 5.28
CA ILE A 41 -15.39 -22.70 5.43
C ILE A 41 -15.91 -22.23 4.07
N ALA A 42 -15.03 -22.15 3.06
CA ALA A 42 -15.39 -21.75 1.71
C ALA A 42 -15.99 -22.89 0.85
N HIS A 43 -16.21 -24.08 1.42
CA HIS A 43 -16.86 -25.18 0.68
C HIS A 43 -18.23 -24.76 0.15
N ASP A 44 -18.52 -25.07 -1.11
CA ASP A 44 -19.73 -24.71 -1.84
C ASP A 44 -19.87 -23.19 -2.16
N TYR A 45 -18.81 -22.41 -2.02
CA TYR A 45 -18.79 -21.02 -2.48
C TYR A 45 -18.04 -20.92 -3.82
N GLU A 46 -18.72 -20.44 -4.85
CA GLU A 46 -18.15 -20.25 -6.19
C GLU A 46 -17.12 -19.13 -6.22
N VAL A 47 -17.28 -18.12 -5.33
CA VAL A 47 -16.42 -16.93 -5.25
C VAL A 47 -15.88 -16.76 -3.83
N VAL A 48 -14.58 -16.60 -3.74
CA VAL A 48 -13.89 -16.22 -2.50
C VAL A 48 -13.36 -14.81 -2.67
N CYS A 49 -13.74 -13.92 -1.75
CA CYS A 49 -13.29 -12.53 -1.69
C CYS A 49 -12.37 -12.33 -0.47
N PRO A 50 -11.04 -12.52 -0.61
CA PRO A 50 -10.09 -12.39 0.49
C PRO A 50 -9.66 -10.95 0.71
N PHE A 51 -9.02 -10.69 1.87
CA PHE A 51 -8.32 -9.45 2.17
C PHE A 51 -6.83 -9.59 1.88
N ILE A 52 -6.10 -8.47 1.83
CA ILE A 52 -4.67 -8.44 1.47
C ILE A 52 -3.78 -9.29 2.37
N ASN A 53 -4.19 -9.51 3.63
CA ASN A 53 -3.45 -10.29 4.60
C ASN A 53 -3.86 -11.77 4.65
N ASP A 54 -4.82 -12.19 3.84
CA ASP A 54 -5.25 -13.58 3.74
C ASP A 54 -4.22 -14.42 2.98
N ASP A 55 -4.16 -15.71 3.30
CA ASP A 55 -3.26 -16.65 2.67
C ASP A 55 -3.89 -17.21 1.38
N LEU A 56 -3.23 -16.99 0.26
CA LEU A 56 -3.57 -17.54 -1.06
C LEU A 56 -2.40 -18.32 -1.66
N SER A 57 -1.65 -19.00 -0.80
CA SER A 57 -0.62 -19.98 -1.19
C SER A 57 -1.23 -21.19 -1.90
N ALA A 58 -0.40 -21.97 -2.60
CA ALA A 58 -0.83 -23.14 -3.37
C ALA A 58 -1.71 -24.12 -2.55
N PRO A 59 -1.37 -24.52 -1.29
CA PRO A 59 -2.21 -25.44 -0.51
C PRO A 59 -3.61 -24.87 -0.22
N VAL A 60 -3.72 -23.56 0.08
CA VAL A 60 -5.02 -22.91 0.30
C VAL A 60 -5.85 -22.90 -0.97
N LEU A 61 -5.24 -22.50 -2.11
CA LEU A 61 -5.92 -22.48 -3.40
C LEU A 61 -6.38 -23.89 -3.83
N GLU A 62 -5.61 -24.93 -3.55
CA GLU A 62 -5.97 -26.32 -3.82
C GLU A 62 -7.22 -26.73 -3.02
N GLN A 63 -7.29 -26.37 -1.75
CA GLN A 63 -8.46 -26.66 -0.92
C GLN A 63 -9.69 -25.87 -1.39
N LEU A 64 -9.54 -24.58 -1.75
CA LEU A 64 -10.63 -23.77 -2.28
C LEU A 64 -11.17 -24.35 -3.60
N ALA A 65 -10.28 -24.72 -4.54
CA ALA A 65 -10.67 -25.31 -5.80
C ALA A 65 -11.40 -26.66 -5.62
N ALA A 66 -10.91 -27.53 -4.71
CA ALA A 66 -11.57 -28.78 -4.36
C ALA A 66 -12.95 -28.55 -3.70
N GLY A 67 -13.14 -27.44 -3.00
CA GLY A 67 -14.40 -27.01 -2.40
C GLY A 67 -15.39 -26.34 -3.34
N GLY A 68 -15.06 -26.21 -4.65
CA GLY A 68 -15.96 -25.67 -5.68
C GLY A 68 -15.71 -24.20 -6.04
N THR A 69 -14.72 -23.54 -5.44
CA THR A 69 -14.35 -22.17 -5.80
C THR A 69 -13.83 -22.10 -7.24
N ARG A 70 -14.23 -21.07 -7.98
CA ARG A 70 -13.81 -20.80 -9.36
C ARG A 70 -13.21 -19.41 -9.56
N LEU A 71 -13.55 -18.47 -8.66
CA LEU A 71 -13.12 -17.08 -8.74
C LEU A 71 -12.57 -16.59 -7.40
N ILE A 72 -11.37 -16.02 -7.45
CA ILE A 72 -10.77 -15.26 -6.36
C ILE A 72 -10.91 -13.77 -6.69
N ALA A 73 -11.73 -13.06 -5.94
CA ALA A 73 -12.03 -11.64 -6.14
C ALA A 73 -11.30 -10.80 -5.08
N LEU A 74 -10.10 -10.29 -5.40
CA LEU A 74 -9.29 -9.54 -4.46
C LEU A 74 -9.89 -8.16 -4.18
N ARG A 75 -10.03 -7.79 -2.90
CA ARG A 75 -10.40 -6.44 -2.44
C ARG A 75 -9.20 -5.49 -2.40
N SER A 76 -8.12 -5.81 -3.09
CA SER A 76 -6.87 -5.08 -3.10
C SER A 76 -6.37 -4.84 -4.53
N ALA A 77 -5.52 -3.82 -4.70
CA ALA A 77 -4.78 -3.62 -5.93
C ALA A 77 -3.52 -4.52 -5.98
N GLY A 78 -2.86 -4.73 -4.84
CA GLY A 78 -1.75 -5.67 -4.69
C GLY A 78 -2.24 -7.12 -4.71
N TYR A 79 -1.42 -8.01 -5.27
CA TYR A 79 -1.72 -9.44 -5.42
C TYR A 79 -0.51 -10.35 -5.15
N ASN A 80 0.54 -9.83 -4.51
CA ASN A 80 1.78 -10.57 -4.25
C ASN A 80 1.60 -11.76 -3.28
N HIS A 81 0.48 -11.79 -2.54
CA HIS A 81 0.10 -12.86 -1.62
C HIS A 81 -0.61 -14.02 -2.33
N VAL A 82 -0.83 -13.93 -3.66
CA VAL A 82 -1.50 -14.96 -4.45
C VAL A 82 -0.48 -15.78 -5.22
N ASP A 83 -0.51 -17.10 -5.07
CA ASP A 83 0.21 -18.00 -5.97
C ASP A 83 -0.52 -18.11 -7.32
N LEU A 84 -0.19 -17.19 -8.24
CA LEU A 84 -0.80 -17.16 -9.57
C LEU A 84 -0.50 -18.41 -10.41
N ALA A 85 0.64 -19.08 -10.18
CA ALA A 85 0.98 -20.31 -10.90
C ALA A 85 0.05 -21.45 -10.46
N ALA A 86 -0.19 -21.58 -9.15
CA ALA A 86 -1.15 -22.53 -8.61
C ALA A 86 -2.58 -22.19 -9.07
N ALA A 87 -3.01 -20.93 -9.00
CA ALA A 87 -4.32 -20.52 -9.46
C ALA A 87 -4.57 -20.91 -10.92
N LYS A 88 -3.60 -20.64 -11.80
CA LYS A 88 -3.67 -21.04 -13.22
C LYS A 88 -3.76 -22.56 -13.42
N ARG A 89 -2.96 -23.33 -12.70
CA ARG A 89 -2.97 -24.80 -12.75
C ARG A 89 -4.31 -25.37 -12.30
N LEU A 90 -4.95 -24.75 -11.31
CA LEU A 90 -6.22 -25.16 -10.75
C LEU A 90 -7.45 -24.63 -11.52
N GLY A 91 -7.25 -23.82 -12.56
CA GLY A 91 -8.33 -23.21 -13.34
C GLY A 91 -9.09 -22.10 -12.58
N LEU A 92 -8.50 -21.54 -11.53
CA LEU A 92 -9.08 -20.44 -10.78
C LEU A 92 -8.87 -19.12 -11.52
N SER A 93 -9.93 -18.36 -11.71
CA SER A 93 -9.85 -16.98 -12.17
C SER A 93 -9.46 -16.08 -10.99
N VAL A 94 -8.55 -15.13 -11.23
CA VAL A 94 -8.15 -14.15 -10.21
C VAL A 94 -8.42 -12.76 -10.77
N VAL A 95 -9.24 -11.97 -10.07
CA VAL A 95 -9.52 -10.57 -10.40
C VAL A 95 -9.12 -9.68 -9.23
N ARG A 96 -8.80 -8.42 -9.50
CA ARG A 96 -8.37 -7.46 -8.49
C ARG A 96 -8.95 -6.08 -8.76
N VAL A 97 -8.86 -5.18 -7.78
CA VAL A 97 -9.14 -3.76 -8.00
C VAL A 97 -7.91 -3.14 -8.68
N PRO A 98 -8.03 -2.66 -9.92
CA PRO A 98 -6.86 -2.17 -10.67
C PRO A 98 -6.25 -0.91 -10.06
N ALA A 99 -7.10 -0.01 -9.54
CA ALA A 99 -6.73 1.18 -8.78
C ALA A 99 -7.94 1.61 -7.94
N TYR A 100 -7.72 2.10 -6.71
CA TYR A 100 -8.82 2.59 -5.88
C TYR A 100 -8.71 4.10 -5.59
N SER A 101 -7.61 4.58 -5.03
CA SER A 101 -7.40 6.01 -4.79
C SER A 101 -5.91 6.35 -4.70
N PRO A 102 -5.27 6.74 -5.81
CA PRO A 102 -3.89 7.22 -5.78
C PRO A 102 -3.70 8.41 -4.85
N HIS A 103 -4.73 9.28 -4.74
CA HIS A 103 -4.72 10.43 -3.86
C HIS A 103 -4.69 10.01 -2.38
N ALA A 104 -5.55 9.10 -1.94
CA ALA A 104 -5.60 8.66 -0.56
C ALA A 104 -4.25 8.08 -0.08
N VAL A 105 -3.57 7.28 -0.92
CA VAL A 105 -2.25 6.72 -0.58
C VAL A 105 -1.18 7.82 -0.51
N ALA A 106 -1.17 8.73 -1.49
CA ALA A 106 -0.22 9.85 -1.51
C ALA A 106 -0.42 10.80 -0.31
N GLU A 107 -1.66 11.15 0.00
CA GLU A 107 -2.03 11.99 1.14
C GLU A 107 -1.66 11.33 2.47
N HIS A 108 -1.86 10.01 2.60
CA HIS A 108 -1.45 9.27 3.79
C HIS A 108 0.07 9.29 3.98
N ALA A 109 0.85 9.12 2.91
CA ALA A 109 2.31 9.24 2.98
C ALA A 109 2.74 10.64 3.46
N VAL A 110 2.08 11.70 2.96
CA VAL A 110 2.32 13.08 3.41
C VAL A 110 1.93 13.25 4.88
N ALA A 111 0.79 12.70 5.30
CA ALA A 111 0.35 12.75 6.69
C ALA A 111 1.37 12.08 7.63
N LEU A 112 1.95 10.95 7.24
CA LEU A 112 3.02 10.28 8.01
C LEU A 112 4.27 11.18 8.12
N ILE A 113 4.70 11.81 7.02
CA ILE A 113 5.82 12.75 7.01
C ILE A 113 5.58 13.90 8.01
N LEU A 114 4.42 14.53 7.94
CA LEU A 114 4.06 15.64 8.82
C LEU A 114 3.94 15.21 10.28
N ALA A 115 3.32 14.05 10.54
CA ALA A 115 3.19 13.49 11.89
C ALA A 115 4.56 13.18 12.53
N LEU A 116 5.47 12.57 11.76
CA LEU A 116 6.83 12.28 12.20
C LEU A 116 7.64 13.55 12.41
N ASN A 117 7.62 14.48 11.45
CA ASN A 117 8.37 15.73 11.51
C ASN A 117 7.94 16.60 12.69
N ARG A 118 6.64 16.82 12.84
CA ARG A 118 6.07 17.67 13.89
C ARG A 118 5.80 16.90 15.20
N ARG A 119 6.07 15.59 15.23
CA ARG A 119 5.89 14.70 16.39
C ARG A 119 4.50 14.80 17.01
N LEU A 120 3.47 14.90 16.16
CA LEU A 120 2.08 15.15 16.56
C LEU A 120 1.57 14.15 17.59
N HIS A 121 1.89 12.87 17.44
CA HIS A 121 1.52 11.81 18.37
C HIS A 121 2.11 12.03 19.78
N ARG A 122 3.35 12.52 19.88
CA ARG A 122 3.99 12.85 21.19
C ARG A 122 3.39 14.10 21.81
N ALA A 123 3.20 15.14 20.99
CA ALA A 123 2.59 16.39 21.44
C ALA A 123 1.17 16.15 21.96
N TYR A 124 0.37 15.35 21.25
CA TYR A 124 -0.98 14.98 21.67
C TYR A 124 -1.00 14.30 23.04
N ASN A 125 -0.17 13.26 23.25
CA ASN A 125 -0.12 12.54 24.52
C ASN A 125 0.30 13.45 25.68
N ARG A 126 1.36 14.26 25.50
CA ARG A 126 1.81 15.22 26.52
C ARG A 126 0.73 16.22 26.90
N THR A 127 0.06 16.82 25.92
CA THR A 127 -1.03 17.77 26.15
C THR A 127 -2.15 17.14 26.98
N ARG A 128 -2.48 15.88 26.72
CA ARG A 128 -3.49 15.13 27.51
C ARG A 128 -3.04 14.87 28.95
N GLU A 129 -1.74 14.74 29.18
CA GLU A 129 -1.13 14.53 30.50
C GLU A 129 -0.83 15.85 31.23
N GLY A 130 -1.16 17.00 30.62
CA GLY A 130 -0.91 18.33 31.18
C GLY A 130 0.53 18.82 31.03
N ASP A 131 1.38 18.11 30.24
CA ASP A 131 2.75 18.55 29.94
C ASP A 131 2.76 19.39 28.66
N PHE A 132 3.01 20.68 28.79
CA PHE A 132 3.10 21.65 27.68
C PHE A 132 4.54 21.99 27.30
N THR A 133 5.53 21.22 27.75
CA THR A 133 6.93 21.43 27.40
C THR A 133 7.21 21.13 25.93
N LEU A 134 8.07 21.94 25.29
CA LEU A 134 8.43 21.78 23.88
C LEU A 134 9.68 20.90 23.67
N HIS A 135 10.30 20.45 24.75
CA HIS A 135 11.52 19.63 24.67
C HIS A 135 11.32 18.38 23.82
N GLY A 136 12.18 18.20 22.82
CA GLY A 136 12.13 17.05 21.92
C GLY A 136 10.95 17.04 20.92
N LEU A 137 10.20 18.15 20.77
CA LEU A 137 9.14 18.30 19.77
C LEU A 137 9.57 19.12 18.53
N THR A 138 10.82 19.58 18.49
CA THR A 138 11.36 20.36 17.38
C THR A 138 11.36 19.54 16.09
N GLY A 139 10.76 20.08 15.04
CA GLY A 139 10.82 19.57 13.68
C GLY A 139 11.65 20.48 12.77
N PHE A 140 11.48 20.33 11.47
CA PHE A 140 12.12 21.17 10.44
C PHE A 140 11.10 21.62 9.39
N ASP A 141 11.42 22.68 8.65
CA ASP A 141 10.58 23.13 7.55
C ASP A 141 10.82 22.27 6.31
N LEU A 142 9.73 21.94 5.59
CA LEU A 142 9.80 21.13 4.37
C LEU A 142 10.30 21.94 3.18
N VAL A 143 10.06 23.26 3.16
CA VAL A 143 10.50 24.13 2.09
C VAL A 143 12.01 24.01 1.85
N GLY A 144 12.42 23.83 0.60
CA GLY A 144 13.82 23.65 0.22
C GLY A 144 14.44 22.28 0.55
N LYS A 145 13.72 21.39 1.24
CA LYS A 145 14.18 20.00 1.44
C LYS A 145 14.07 19.19 0.16
N THR A 146 14.94 18.21 0.03
CA THR A 146 14.92 17.27 -1.10
C THR A 146 14.11 16.05 -0.74
N VAL A 147 13.14 15.72 -1.58
CA VAL A 147 12.28 14.53 -1.46
C VAL A 147 12.59 13.57 -2.59
N GLY A 148 12.97 12.36 -2.24
CA GLY A 148 13.18 11.24 -3.17
C GLY A 148 11.88 10.47 -3.37
N VAL A 149 11.46 10.33 -4.63
CA VAL A 149 10.26 9.57 -5.02
C VAL A 149 10.71 8.35 -5.82
N VAL A 150 10.57 7.17 -5.23
CA VAL A 150 10.90 5.90 -5.88
C VAL A 150 9.62 5.28 -6.45
N GLY A 151 9.50 5.28 -7.77
CA GLY A 151 8.27 4.95 -8.49
C GLY A 151 7.40 6.19 -8.70
N THR A 152 7.25 6.61 -9.97
CA THR A 152 6.51 7.82 -10.37
C THR A 152 5.24 7.49 -11.16
N GLY A 153 4.62 6.33 -10.87
CA GLY A 153 3.28 5.99 -11.33
C GLY A 153 2.21 6.94 -10.73
N GLN A 154 0.95 6.58 -10.79
CA GLN A 154 -0.15 7.45 -10.35
C GLN A 154 0.01 7.95 -8.91
N ILE A 155 0.38 7.06 -7.97
CA ILE A 155 0.56 7.40 -6.55
C ILE A 155 1.80 8.31 -6.38
N GLY A 156 2.96 7.89 -6.89
CA GLY A 156 4.21 8.65 -6.74
C GLY A 156 4.16 10.01 -7.42
N ALA A 157 3.48 10.13 -8.57
CA ALA A 157 3.27 11.41 -9.22
C ALA A 157 2.38 12.35 -8.39
N THR A 158 1.29 11.82 -7.82
CA THR A 158 0.42 12.59 -6.92
C THR A 158 1.18 13.04 -5.67
N PHE A 159 1.93 12.13 -5.05
CA PHE A 159 2.78 12.45 -3.90
C PHE A 159 3.82 13.54 -4.23
N GLY A 160 4.55 13.38 -5.33
CA GLY A 160 5.52 14.38 -5.78
C GLY A 160 4.91 15.76 -6.02
N LYS A 161 3.71 15.82 -6.62
CA LYS A 161 2.95 17.06 -6.80
C LYS A 161 2.62 17.73 -5.47
N ILE A 162 2.17 16.98 -4.47
CA ILE A 162 1.88 17.52 -3.14
C ILE A 162 3.16 18.06 -2.50
N MET A 163 4.26 17.30 -2.55
CA MET A 163 5.54 17.72 -1.97
C MET A 163 6.15 18.92 -2.68
N ALA A 164 5.96 19.06 -3.99
CA ALA A 164 6.32 20.29 -4.72
C ALA A 164 5.52 21.49 -4.21
N GLY A 165 4.23 21.32 -3.87
CA GLY A 165 3.40 22.35 -3.25
C GLY A 165 3.91 22.80 -1.87
N PHE A 166 4.63 21.96 -1.12
CA PHE A 166 5.37 22.34 0.08
C PHE A 166 6.70 23.05 -0.19
N GLY A 167 7.05 23.31 -1.45
CA GLY A 167 8.32 23.93 -1.82
C GLY A 167 9.53 22.99 -1.74
N CYS A 168 9.31 21.68 -1.77
CA CYS A 168 10.39 20.70 -1.80
C CYS A 168 11.01 20.57 -3.19
N LYS A 169 12.30 20.22 -3.23
CA LYS A 169 12.99 19.75 -4.43
C LYS A 169 12.70 18.25 -4.63
N LEU A 170 12.44 17.83 -5.85
CA LEU A 170 12.11 16.45 -6.17
C LEU A 170 13.28 15.74 -6.88
N LEU A 171 13.73 14.63 -6.30
CA LEU A 171 14.55 13.63 -6.98
C LEU A 171 13.67 12.42 -7.24
N CYS A 172 13.62 11.95 -8.48
CA CYS A 172 12.77 10.84 -8.89
C CYS A 172 13.60 9.68 -9.45
N PHE A 173 13.15 8.47 -9.18
CA PHE A 173 13.68 7.26 -9.79
C PHE A 173 12.54 6.40 -10.30
N ASP A 174 12.49 6.20 -11.61
CA ASP A 174 11.52 5.37 -12.32
C ASP A 174 12.08 5.06 -13.71
N PRO A 175 11.94 3.85 -14.26
CA PRO A 175 12.27 3.57 -15.65
C PRO A 175 11.53 4.44 -16.67
N TYR A 176 10.34 4.93 -16.29
CA TYR A 176 9.48 5.75 -17.13
C TYR A 176 9.23 7.13 -16.51
N PRO A 177 10.01 8.16 -16.87
CA PRO A 177 9.84 9.51 -16.32
C PRO A 177 8.43 10.06 -16.52
N ASN A 178 7.83 10.60 -15.46
CA ASN A 178 6.50 11.18 -15.47
C ASN A 178 6.54 12.64 -15.92
N ALA A 179 5.87 12.97 -17.02
CA ALA A 179 5.88 14.31 -17.61
C ALA A 179 5.35 15.41 -16.67
N GLN A 180 4.38 15.10 -15.81
CA GLN A 180 3.84 16.05 -14.83
C GLN A 180 4.89 16.44 -13.78
N LEU A 181 5.69 15.48 -13.31
CA LEU A 181 6.76 15.75 -12.36
C LEU A 181 7.91 16.52 -13.01
N LEU A 182 8.26 16.20 -14.24
CA LEU A 182 9.26 16.98 -15.00
C LEU A 182 8.83 18.44 -15.15
N ALA A 183 7.56 18.70 -15.47
CA ALA A 183 7.01 20.06 -15.56
C ALA A 183 7.06 20.81 -14.21
N LEU A 184 7.09 20.13 -13.08
CA LEU A 184 7.28 20.70 -11.74
C LEU A 184 8.76 20.85 -11.33
N GLY A 185 9.70 20.57 -12.24
CA GLY A 185 11.14 20.72 -12.00
C GLY A 185 11.77 19.49 -11.29
N ALA A 186 11.10 18.34 -11.28
CA ALA A 186 11.69 17.11 -10.74
C ALA A 186 12.87 16.65 -11.59
N GLN A 187 13.92 16.17 -10.92
CA GLN A 187 15.11 15.60 -11.56
C GLN A 187 15.08 14.07 -11.44
N TYR A 188 15.17 13.38 -12.59
CA TYR A 188 15.32 11.93 -12.61
C TYR A 188 16.79 11.57 -12.49
N VAL A 189 17.13 10.78 -11.51
CA VAL A 189 18.50 10.40 -11.15
C VAL A 189 18.58 8.90 -10.90
N SER A 190 19.80 8.36 -10.74
CA SER A 190 19.97 6.98 -10.31
C SER A 190 19.48 6.77 -8.87
N LEU A 191 19.13 5.53 -8.53
CA LEU A 191 18.66 5.21 -7.18
C LEU A 191 19.70 5.57 -6.10
N PRO A 192 21.00 5.27 -6.25
CA PRO A 192 22.02 5.70 -5.28
C PRO A 192 22.08 7.22 -5.09
N GLU A 193 21.99 8.00 -6.16
CA GLU A 193 21.96 9.46 -6.10
C GLU A 193 20.72 9.98 -5.38
N LEU A 194 19.55 9.40 -5.65
CA LEU A 194 18.31 9.73 -4.96
C LEU A 194 18.45 9.46 -3.46
N LEU A 195 18.92 8.27 -3.07
CA LEU A 195 19.06 7.87 -1.67
C LEU A 195 20.03 8.81 -0.92
N ALA A 196 21.22 9.08 -1.48
CA ALA A 196 22.20 9.95 -0.87
C ALA A 196 21.77 11.44 -0.86
N GLY A 197 20.99 11.86 -1.86
CA GLY A 197 20.57 13.26 -2.05
C GLY A 197 19.37 13.67 -1.21
N SER A 198 18.54 12.73 -0.76
CA SER A 198 17.22 13.02 -0.20
C SER A 198 17.22 13.21 1.32
N HIS A 199 16.36 14.09 1.82
CA HIS A 199 16.04 14.25 3.25
C HIS A 199 14.83 13.39 3.63
N ILE A 200 13.95 13.15 2.66
CA ILE A 200 12.74 12.34 2.80
C ILE A 200 12.70 11.43 1.57
N ILE A 201 12.46 10.15 1.76
CA ILE A 201 12.36 9.16 0.69
C ILE A 201 11.01 8.46 0.85
N SER A 202 10.24 8.37 -0.24
CA SER A 202 8.95 7.66 -0.25
C SER A 202 8.93 6.65 -1.39
N LEU A 203 8.51 5.42 -1.04
CA LEU A 203 8.48 4.29 -1.96
C LEU A 203 7.06 4.12 -2.50
N HIS A 204 6.91 4.17 -3.81
CA HIS A 204 5.65 4.03 -4.54
C HIS A 204 5.75 3.06 -5.72
N CYS A 205 6.84 2.28 -5.76
CA CYS A 205 7.03 1.26 -6.78
C CYS A 205 6.37 -0.07 -6.36
N PRO A 206 5.88 -0.89 -7.30
CA PRO A 206 5.45 -2.24 -7.00
C PRO A 206 6.63 -3.11 -6.58
N LEU A 207 6.38 -4.13 -5.75
CA LEU A 207 7.39 -5.14 -5.44
C LEU A 207 7.59 -6.07 -6.65
N THR A 208 8.83 -6.14 -7.13
CA THR A 208 9.26 -7.06 -8.20
C THR A 208 10.46 -7.88 -7.73
N ALA A 209 10.84 -8.90 -8.51
CA ALA A 209 12.05 -9.67 -8.22
C ALA A 209 13.32 -8.77 -8.19
N ASP A 210 13.38 -7.78 -9.09
CA ASP A 210 14.54 -6.91 -9.27
C ASP A 210 14.69 -5.84 -8.16
N ASN A 211 13.59 -5.44 -7.52
CA ASN A 211 13.62 -4.42 -6.46
C ASN A 211 13.39 -5.00 -5.05
N LYS A 212 13.32 -6.32 -4.93
CA LYS A 212 13.27 -6.98 -3.62
C LYS A 212 14.52 -6.61 -2.82
N HIS A 213 14.31 -6.15 -1.57
CA HIS A 213 15.36 -5.61 -0.71
C HIS A 213 16.06 -4.35 -1.28
N LEU A 214 15.34 -3.53 -2.03
CA LEU A 214 15.81 -2.21 -2.50
C LEU A 214 16.38 -1.38 -1.32
N ILE A 215 15.71 -1.43 -0.18
CA ILE A 215 16.22 -0.90 1.08
C ILE A 215 16.87 -2.04 1.86
N ASN A 216 18.17 -1.92 2.06
CA ASN A 216 19.03 -2.89 2.75
C ASN A 216 20.14 -2.17 3.51
N SER A 217 21.04 -2.91 4.17
CA SER A 217 22.12 -2.32 4.98
C SER A 217 23.03 -1.39 4.18
N GLN A 218 23.30 -1.72 2.90
CA GLN A 218 24.16 -0.89 2.05
C GLN A 218 23.45 0.40 1.65
N SER A 219 22.19 0.32 1.19
CA SER A 219 21.42 1.49 0.81
C SER A 219 21.13 2.40 2.03
N LEU A 220 20.86 1.83 3.21
CA LEU A 220 20.68 2.61 4.44
C LEU A 220 21.96 3.37 4.84
N ALA A 221 23.13 2.80 4.64
CA ALA A 221 24.40 3.45 4.95
C ALA A 221 24.68 4.70 4.09
N THR A 222 24.01 4.84 2.93
CA THR A 222 24.18 6.00 2.04
C THR A 222 23.22 7.14 2.35
N LEU A 223 22.21 6.91 3.19
CA LEU A 223 21.20 7.95 3.50
C LEU A 223 21.82 9.09 4.31
N LYS A 224 21.26 10.28 4.16
CA LYS A 224 21.58 11.39 5.04
C LYS A 224 21.22 11.05 6.47
N HIS A 225 22.06 11.46 7.41
CA HIS A 225 21.72 11.35 8.83
C HIS A 225 20.38 12.08 9.12
N GLY A 226 19.45 11.38 9.76
CA GLY A 226 18.11 11.91 10.04
C GLY A 226 17.15 11.89 8.85
N ALA A 227 17.50 11.22 7.74
CA ALA A 227 16.56 11.03 6.63
C ALA A 227 15.31 10.27 7.08
N MET A 228 14.15 10.64 6.51
CA MET A 228 12.89 9.92 6.70
C MET A 228 12.70 8.93 5.55
N LEU A 229 12.30 7.70 5.87
CA LEU A 229 11.88 6.70 4.91
C LEU A 229 10.40 6.37 5.14
N ILE A 230 9.60 6.52 4.09
CA ILE A 230 8.15 6.29 4.08
C ILE A 230 7.84 5.18 3.08
N ASN A 231 7.00 4.23 3.51
CA ASN A 231 6.55 3.12 2.66
C ASN A 231 5.07 2.82 2.94
#